data_7400f26f58e0b4d06fb8ba96225602a7
#
_entry.id   7400f26f58e0b4d06fb8ba96225602a7
#
_cell.length_a   1.000
_cell.length_b   1.000
_cell.length_c   1.000
_cell.angle_alpha   90.00
_cell.angle_beta   90.00
_cell.angle_gamma   90.00
#
_symmetry.space_group_name_H-M   'P 1'
#
loop_
_entity.id
_entity.type
_entity.pdbx_description
1 polymer ?
#
loop_
_entity_poly.entity_id
_entity_poly.type
_entity_poly.pdbx_seq_one_letter_code
_entity_poly.pdbx_strand_id
1 'polypeptide(L)'
;MNTIFTCAGAYGVAKQTYHCAGHKAHGTINMADALRQSCNIYYIQLGQRVGSQQFHNYFDAFGFTERTGVDLPSETGLMKYYSANQLGEVQLASSAFGQAMAITPLQMCTAVAAAVNGGYLVTPHVVDKITDTNGNVVEEIGTNIRRQVISESTSDVIRQMMEYEVGNGTGGGKNAYVSGYRIGGKSGTSEQLNMHRRADGDYKKVASFAAVLPADDPEILVYVMLDDPNNARTDYSSILAAPVAGNIISEVAPYLGIATDGEDRSQTTVTVPNLISTEWSNAQVQLNIQGLKHQLQESQSSQSAA
;
A
#
# COMPACT_ATOMS: atom_id res chain seq x y z
N MET A 1 13.67 4.51 -6.41
CA MET A 1 13.61 4.82 -4.99
C MET A 1 14.35 6.10 -4.56
N ASN A 2 15.13 6.72 -5.43
CA ASN A 2 15.99 7.86 -5.09
C ASN A 2 15.25 9.22 -5.05
N THR A 3 13.94 9.23 -5.21
CA THR A 3 13.18 10.48 -5.14
C THR A 3 13.00 10.89 -3.68
N ILE A 4 13.48 12.07 -3.36
CA ILE A 4 13.40 12.69 -2.04
C ILE A 4 12.56 13.95 -2.17
N PHE A 5 11.61 14.14 -1.25
CA PHE A 5 10.83 15.36 -1.13
C PHE A 5 10.78 15.84 0.33
N THR A 6 10.54 17.15 0.51
CA THR A 6 10.37 17.73 1.84
C THR A 6 8.90 17.93 2.16
N CYS A 7 8.49 17.43 3.32
CA CYS A 7 7.16 17.61 3.89
C CYS A 7 7.21 18.55 5.09
N ALA A 8 6.69 19.76 4.92
CA ALA A 8 6.53 20.74 5.99
C ALA A 8 5.20 20.63 6.75
N GLY A 9 4.41 19.58 6.52
CA GLY A 9 3.08 19.38 7.10
C GLY A 9 1.95 20.01 6.30
N ALA A 10 2.25 20.98 5.42
CA ALA A 10 1.34 21.64 4.51
C ALA A 10 1.99 21.84 3.14
N TYR A 11 1.19 21.85 2.07
CA TYR A 11 1.63 22.09 0.70
C TYR A 11 0.54 22.75 -0.14
N GLY A 12 0.90 23.84 -0.82
CA GLY A 12 -0.02 24.57 -1.68
C GLY A 12 -0.05 24.03 -3.10
N VAL A 13 -1.23 23.80 -3.65
CA VAL A 13 -1.44 23.49 -5.07
C VAL A 13 -2.55 24.38 -5.59
N ALA A 14 -2.25 25.22 -6.58
CA ALA A 14 -3.15 26.26 -7.07
C ALA A 14 -3.68 27.13 -5.90
N LYS A 15 -4.98 27.14 -5.67
CA LYS A 15 -5.63 27.91 -4.59
C LYS A 15 -5.98 27.05 -3.36
N GLN A 16 -5.51 25.80 -3.30
CA GLN A 16 -5.80 24.88 -2.19
C GLN A 16 -4.55 24.58 -1.38
N THR A 17 -4.73 24.36 -0.08
CA THR A 17 -3.66 23.90 0.80
C THR A 17 -4.01 22.50 1.29
N TYR A 18 -3.09 21.57 1.08
CA TYR A 18 -3.18 20.19 1.53
C TYR A 18 -2.35 19.98 2.79
N HIS A 19 -2.78 19.07 3.63
CA HIS A 19 -2.11 18.76 4.88
C HIS A 19 -1.86 17.26 5.03
N CYS A 20 -0.80 16.91 5.73
CA CYS A 20 -0.67 15.56 6.29
C CYS A 20 -1.61 15.38 7.48
N ALA A 21 -1.90 14.13 7.85
CA ALA A 21 -2.71 13.80 9.02
C ALA A 21 -2.15 14.48 10.27
N GLY A 22 -3.02 15.16 11.03
CA GLY A 22 -2.64 15.95 12.19
C GLY A 22 -1.67 17.11 11.90
N HIS A 23 -1.61 17.60 10.67
CA HIS A 23 -0.69 18.67 10.22
C HIS A 23 0.79 18.37 10.49
N LYS A 24 1.16 17.10 10.61
CA LYS A 24 2.51 16.68 10.97
C LYS A 24 3.49 16.94 9.83
N ALA A 25 4.58 17.63 10.12
CA ALA A 25 5.73 17.72 9.22
C ALA A 25 6.59 16.45 9.33
N HIS A 26 6.93 15.86 8.17
CA HIS A 26 7.75 14.63 8.12
C HIS A 26 9.22 14.94 7.77
N GLY A 27 9.55 16.20 7.44
CA GLY A 27 10.88 16.59 7.01
C GLY A 27 11.22 16.11 5.60
N THR A 28 12.48 15.94 5.32
CA THR A 28 12.98 15.43 4.03
C THR A 28 13.02 13.91 4.10
N ILE A 29 12.21 13.26 3.28
CA ILE A 29 11.97 11.81 3.32
C ILE A 29 12.02 11.19 1.93
N ASN A 30 12.35 9.91 1.87
CA ASN A 30 12.31 9.08 0.68
C ASN A 30 10.94 8.36 0.54
N MET A 31 10.79 7.53 -0.50
CA MET A 31 9.53 6.84 -0.81
C MET A 31 9.13 5.82 0.26
N ALA A 32 10.08 5.07 0.82
CA ALA A 32 9.78 4.06 1.85
C ALA A 32 9.28 4.72 3.14
N ASP A 33 9.93 5.80 3.58
CA ASP A 33 9.50 6.57 4.73
C ASP A 33 8.17 7.27 4.48
N ALA A 34 7.93 7.74 3.25
CA ALA A 34 6.66 8.36 2.87
C ALA A 34 5.50 7.35 2.90
N LEU A 35 5.73 6.11 2.45
CA LEU A 35 4.74 5.03 2.54
C LEU A 35 4.45 4.72 4.01
N ARG A 36 5.49 4.49 4.80
CA ARG A 36 5.40 4.15 6.23
C ARG A 36 4.68 5.22 7.04
N GLN A 37 4.91 6.48 6.73
CA GLN A 37 4.31 7.62 7.43
C GLN A 37 3.00 8.11 6.79
N SER A 38 2.54 7.48 5.71
CA SER A 38 1.37 7.93 4.93
C SER A 38 1.43 9.43 4.60
N CYS A 39 2.59 9.90 4.08
CA CYS A 39 2.84 11.31 3.86
C CYS A 39 2.09 11.83 2.62
N ASN A 40 0.96 12.52 2.80
CA ASN A 40 0.20 13.11 1.71
C ASN A 40 1.05 14.05 0.84
N ILE A 41 1.86 14.91 1.49
CA ILE A 41 2.66 15.93 0.80
C ILE A 41 3.72 15.30 -0.11
N TYR A 42 4.32 14.17 0.31
CA TYR A 42 5.24 13.43 -0.53
C TYR A 42 4.55 12.93 -1.81
N TYR A 43 3.39 12.31 -1.66
CA TYR A 43 2.65 11.74 -2.80
C TYR A 43 2.07 12.80 -3.73
N ILE A 44 1.69 13.98 -3.21
CA ILE A 44 1.29 15.13 -4.05
C ILE A 44 2.47 15.55 -4.95
N GLN A 45 3.66 15.75 -4.37
CA GLN A 45 4.85 16.15 -5.14
C GLN A 45 5.27 15.06 -6.13
N LEU A 46 5.15 13.78 -5.74
CA LEU A 46 5.41 12.65 -6.62
C LEU A 46 4.40 12.62 -7.79
N GLY A 47 3.11 12.78 -7.52
CA GLY A 47 2.07 12.83 -8.54
C GLY A 47 2.28 13.95 -9.54
N GLN A 48 2.64 15.15 -9.06
CA GLN A 48 2.99 16.28 -9.92
C GLN A 48 4.20 15.98 -10.82
N ARG A 49 5.22 15.28 -10.28
CA ARG A 49 6.40 14.87 -11.05
C ARG A 49 6.07 13.79 -12.10
N VAL A 50 5.16 12.87 -11.79
CA VAL A 50 4.68 11.82 -12.70
C VAL A 50 3.81 12.42 -13.80
N GLY A 51 2.96 13.37 -13.47
CA GLY A 51 2.05 14.04 -14.39
C GLY A 51 0.75 13.26 -14.63
N SER A 52 -0.27 13.98 -15.09
CA SER A 52 -1.64 13.48 -15.22
C SER A 52 -1.77 12.28 -16.16
N GLN A 53 -1.08 12.33 -17.30
CA GLN A 53 -1.17 11.26 -18.30
C GLN A 53 -0.59 9.94 -17.77
N GLN A 54 0.60 10.00 -17.18
CA GLN A 54 1.27 8.79 -16.68
C GLN A 54 0.56 8.25 -15.45
N PHE A 55 0.07 9.13 -14.56
CA PHE A 55 -0.76 8.73 -13.43
C PHE A 55 -2.00 7.97 -13.90
N HIS A 56 -2.73 8.51 -14.87
CA HIS A 56 -3.92 7.86 -15.43
C HIS A 56 -3.60 6.54 -16.11
N ASN A 57 -2.50 6.46 -16.85
CA ASN A 57 -2.09 5.21 -17.51
C ASN A 57 -1.87 4.07 -16.50
N TYR A 58 -1.22 4.33 -15.36
CA TYR A 58 -1.07 3.34 -14.31
C TYR A 58 -2.38 3.06 -13.58
N PHE A 59 -3.21 4.08 -13.34
CA PHE A 59 -4.53 3.90 -12.74
C PHE A 59 -5.39 2.94 -13.58
N ASP A 60 -5.39 3.12 -14.89
CA ASP A 60 -6.05 2.22 -15.83
C ASP A 60 -5.39 0.83 -15.86
N ALA A 61 -4.07 0.77 -15.93
CA ALA A 61 -3.33 -0.49 -15.98
C ALA A 61 -3.59 -1.36 -14.74
N PHE A 62 -3.75 -0.78 -13.55
CA PHE A 62 -4.14 -1.48 -12.32
C PHE A 62 -5.62 -1.88 -12.24
N GLY A 63 -6.42 -1.59 -13.29
CA GLY A 63 -7.80 -2.04 -13.39
C GLY A 63 -8.84 -1.16 -12.70
N PHE A 64 -8.49 0.06 -12.29
CA PHE A 64 -9.42 0.95 -11.59
C PHE A 64 -10.49 1.61 -12.50
N THR A 65 -10.35 1.49 -13.81
CA THR A 65 -11.28 2.05 -14.80
C THR A 65 -12.29 1.04 -15.34
N GLU A 66 -12.19 -0.22 -14.93
CA GLU A 66 -12.99 -1.32 -15.44
C GLU A 66 -13.44 -2.27 -14.33
N ARG A 67 -14.41 -3.13 -14.62
CA ARG A 67 -14.81 -4.20 -13.71
C ARG A 67 -13.70 -5.22 -13.55
N THR A 68 -13.66 -5.88 -12.38
CA THR A 68 -12.68 -6.94 -12.12
C THR A 68 -12.96 -8.19 -12.95
N GLY A 69 -14.22 -8.40 -13.34
CA GLY A 69 -14.66 -9.58 -14.07
C GLY A 69 -14.83 -10.82 -13.19
N VAL A 70 -15.02 -10.61 -11.87
CA VAL A 70 -15.33 -11.70 -10.94
C VAL A 70 -16.56 -12.48 -11.40
N ASP A 71 -16.54 -13.78 -11.22
CA ASP A 71 -17.61 -14.73 -11.57
C ASP A 71 -18.86 -14.66 -10.66
N LEU A 72 -18.98 -13.56 -9.90
CA LEU A 72 -20.15 -13.27 -9.08
C LEU A 72 -21.12 -12.32 -9.79
N PRO A 73 -22.44 -12.47 -9.60
CA PRO A 73 -23.42 -11.57 -10.20
C PRO A 73 -23.35 -10.17 -9.59
N SER A 74 -23.77 -9.18 -10.36
CA SER A 74 -24.02 -7.81 -9.89
C SER A 74 -22.77 -6.99 -9.55
N GLU A 75 -21.61 -7.30 -10.13
CA GLU A 75 -20.46 -6.38 -10.01
C GLU A 75 -20.82 -5.00 -10.55
N THR A 76 -20.66 -3.96 -9.70
CA THR A 76 -20.98 -2.59 -10.12
C THR A 76 -20.02 -2.07 -11.17
N GLY A 77 -20.54 -1.31 -12.13
CA GLY A 77 -19.74 -0.50 -13.07
C GLY A 77 -19.66 0.98 -12.69
N LEU A 78 -20.18 1.36 -11.51
CA LEU A 78 -20.22 2.75 -11.05
C LEU A 78 -18.91 3.14 -10.37
N MET A 79 -17.88 3.35 -11.17
CA MET A 79 -16.60 3.90 -10.74
C MET A 79 -16.59 5.40 -10.94
N LYS A 80 -15.96 6.13 -10.00
CA LYS A 80 -15.75 7.58 -10.14
C LYS A 80 -14.25 7.85 -10.08
N TYR A 81 -13.73 8.39 -11.15
CA TYR A 81 -12.34 8.79 -11.26
C TYR A 81 -12.22 9.92 -12.29
N TYR A 82 -11.07 10.55 -12.35
CA TYR A 82 -10.76 11.56 -13.36
C TYR A 82 -9.98 10.94 -14.52
N SER A 83 -10.45 11.15 -15.75
CA SER A 83 -9.64 10.83 -16.93
C SER A 83 -8.40 11.74 -17.02
N ALA A 84 -7.42 11.37 -17.84
CA ALA A 84 -6.18 12.14 -17.98
C ALA A 84 -6.44 13.63 -18.28
N ASN A 85 -7.42 13.94 -19.12
CA ASN A 85 -7.79 15.31 -19.48
C ASN A 85 -8.51 16.07 -18.34
N GLN A 86 -9.07 15.38 -17.37
CA GLN A 86 -9.75 15.94 -16.21
C GLN A 86 -8.83 16.09 -15.00
N LEU A 87 -7.67 15.44 -15.00
CA LEU A 87 -6.65 15.54 -13.97
C LEU A 87 -5.88 16.85 -14.07
N GLY A 88 -6.54 17.97 -13.69
CA GLY A 88 -5.85 19.23 -13.43
C GLY A 88 -4.96 19.14 -12.17
N GLU A 89 -4.26 20.21 -11.84
CA GLU A 89 -3.31 20.23 -10.70
C GLU A 89 -3.95 19.78 -9.37
N VAL A 90 -5.16 20.26 -9.08
CA VAL A 90 -5.89 19.96 -7.85
C VAL A 90 -6.37 18.50 -7.82
N GLN A 91 -6.94 18.02 -8.94
CA GLN A 91 -7.43 16.64 -9.06
C GLN A 91 -6.26 15.65 -8.97
N LEU A 92 -5.17 15.92 -9.67
CA LEU A 92 -3.96 15.10 -9.62
C LEU A 92 -3.37 15.05 -8.20
N ALA A 93 -3.28 16.20 -7.53
CA ALA A 93 -2.80 16.28 -6.15
C ALA A 93 -3.65 15.40 -5.22
N SER A 94 -4.99 15.54 -5.30
CA SER A 94 -5.92 14.75 -4.47
C SER A 94 -5.84 13.24 -4.79
N SER A 95 -5.80 12.87 -6.07
CA SER A 95 -5.73 11.47 -6.49
C SER A 95 -4.40 10.82 -6.11
N ALA A 96 -3.29 11.57 -6.12
CA ALA A 96 -1.96 11.06 -5.85
C ALA A 96 -1.76 10.53 -4.42
N PHE A 97 -2.51 11.04 -3.43
CA PHE A 97 -2.50 10.49 -2.07
C PHE A 97 -3.76 9.66 -1.72
N GLY A 98 -4.54 9.24 -2.75
CA GLY A 98 -5.63 8.28 -2.58
C GLY A 98 -7.00 8.86 -2.28
N GLN A 99 -7.26 10.14 -2.63
CA GLN A 99 -8.56 10.79 -2.52
C GLN A 99 -9.18 11.03 -3.91
N ALA A 100 -10.40 11.59 -3.94
CA ALA A 100 -11.08 12.04 -5.14
C ALA A 100 -11.39 10.93 -6.19
N MET A 101 -11.49 9.69 -5.74
CA MET A 101 -11.93 8.54 -6.53
C MET A 101 -12.89 7.67 -5.73
N ALA A 102 -13.77 6.93 -6.41
CA ALA A 102 -14.59 5.88 -5.81
C ALA A 102 -14.39 4.59 -6.61
N ILE A 103 -13.84 3.59 -5.95
CA ILE A 103 -13.51 2.27 -6.48
C ILE A 103 -14.08 1.19 -5.56
N THR A 104 -14.29 0.00 -6.07
CA THR A 104 -14.81 -1.10 -5.24
C THR A 104 -13.71 -1.71 -4.38
N PRO A 105 -14.06 -2.31 -3.22
CA PRO A 105 -13.09 -3.07 -2.43
C PRO A 105 -12.38 -4.17 -3.22
N LEU A 106 -13.10 -4.83 -4.12
CA LEU A 106 -12.52 -5.90 -4.96
C LEU A 106 -11.51 -5.35 -5.97
N GLN A 107 -11.77 -4.18 -6.59
CA GLN A 107 -10.78 -3.51 -7.42
C GLN A 107 -9.51 -3.15 -6.63
N MET A 108 -9.67 -2.67 -5.39
CA MET A 108 -8.52 -2.41 -4.53
C MET A 108 -7.75 -3.70 -4.21
N CYS A 109 -8.45 -4.79 -3.87
CA CYS A 109 -7.82 -6.09 -3.65
C CYS A 109 -7.00 -6.56 -4.86
N THR A 110 -7.58 -6.52 -6.07
CA THR A 110 -6.87 -6.96 -7.28
C THR A 110 -5.68 -6.07 -7.62
N ALA A 111 -5.80 -4.76 -7.40
CA ALA A 111 -4.71 -3.81 -7.63
C ALA A 111 -3.56 -4.00 -6.62
N VAL A 112 -3.86 -4.20 -5.33
CA VAL A 112 -2.83 -4.50 -4.31
C VAL A 112 -2.21 -5.86 -4.60
N ALA A 113 -2.99 -6.89 -4.96
CA ALA A 113 -2.46 -8.17 -5.38
C ALA A 113 -1.48 -8.02 -6.56
N ALA A 114 -1.85 -7.25 -7.59
CA ALA A 114 -0.96 -6.97 -8.71
C ALA A 114 0.33 -6.23 -8.30
N ALA A 115 0.25 -5.37 -7.29
CA ALA A 115 1.43 -4.65 -6.79
C ALA A 115 2.45 -5.58 -6.11
N VAL A 116 2.02 -6.74 -5.57
CA VAL A 116 2.86 -7.61 -4.73
C VAL A 116 3.13 -9.01 -5.30
N ASN A 117 2.47 -9.42 -6.38
CA ASN A 117 2.55 -10.76 -6.98
C ASN A 117 3.47 -10.86 -8.20
N GLY A 118 4.43 -9.95 -8.35
CA GLY A 118 5.26 -9.86 -9.56
C GLY A 118 4.71 -8.89 -10.62
N GLY A 119 3.67 -8.15 -10.30
CA GLY A 119 3.08 -7.13 -11.18
C GLY A 119 1.89 -7.60 -12.02
N TYR A 120 1.32 -8.75 -11.75
CA TYR A 120 0.27 -9.35 -12.59
C TYR A 120 -1.13 -9.00 -12.10
N LEU A 121 -1.90 -8.26 -12.90
CA LEU A 121 -3.32 -8.06 -12.67
C LEU A 121 -4.08 -9.31 -13.12
N VAL A 122 -4.80 -9.93 -12.20
CA VAL A 122 -5.58 -11.14 -12.42
C VAL A 122 -7.08 -10.88 -12.40
N THR A 123 -7.86 -11.73 -13.05
CA THR A 123 -9.31 -11.77 -12.87
C THR A 123 -9.60 -12.60 -11.62
N PRO A 124 -10.24 -12.03 -10.59
CA PRO A 124 -10.61 -12.79 -9.40
C PRO A 124 -11.76 -13.75 -9.74
N HIS A 125 -11.78 -14.92 -9.09
CA HIS A 125 -12.87 -15.89 -9.21
C HIS A 125 -13.13 -16.55 -7.86
N VAL A 126 -14.36 -17.06 -7.68
CA VAL A 126 -14.80 -17.79 -6.50
C VAL A 126 -15.00 -19.28 -6.82
N VAL A 127 -15.33 -19.57 -8.09
CA VAL A 127 -15.48 -20.95 -8.57
C VAL A 127 -14.09 -21.53 -8.82
N ASP A 128 -13.77 -22.61 -8.12
CA ASP A 128 -12.53 -23.38 -8.30
C ASP A 128 -12.69 -24.42 -9.42
N LYS A 129 -13.80 -25.16 -9.39
CA LYS A 129 -14.09 -26.19 -10.40
C LYS A 129 -15.58 -26.47 -10.53
N ILE A 130 -15.96 -27.01 -11.69
CA ILE A 130 -17.30 -27.49 -11.99
C ILE A 130 -17.23 -29.01 -12.09
N THR A 131 -18.12 -29.71 -11.39
CA THR A 131 -18.19 -31.17 -11.42
C THR A 131 -19.54 -31.63 -11.96
N ASP A 132 -19.56 -32.81 -12.59
CA ASP A 132 -20.78 -33.50 -12.95
C ASP A 132 -21.50 -34.13 -11.73
N THR A 133 -22.66 -34.75 -11.95
CA THR A 133 -23.44 -35.41 -10.88
C THR A 133 -22.74 -36.62 -10.25
N ASN A 134 -21.69 -37.14 -10.87
CA ASN A 134 -20.88 -38.25 -10.38
C ASN A 134 -19.63 -37.80 -9.65
N GLY A 135 -19.39 -36.47 -9.58
CA GLY A 135 -18.20 -35.87 -8.93
C GLY A 135 -16.97 -35.75 -9.85
N ASN A 136 -17.09 -36.10 -11.15
CA ASN A 136 -15.98 -35.91 -12.08
C ASN A 136 -15.81 -34.40 -12.40
N VAL A 137 -14.58 -33.94 -12.45
CA VAL A 137 -14.27 -32.55 -12.84
C VAL A 137 -14.59 -32.38 -14.33
N VAL A 138 -15.49 -31.46 -14.64
CA VAL A 138 -15.87 -31.07 -16.01
C VAL A 138 -15.03 -29.89 -16.46
N GLU A 139 -14.77 -28.95 -15.56
CA GLU A 139 -13.97 -27.74 -15.81
C GLU A 139 -13.26 -27.34 -14.52
N GLU A 140 -12.00 -26.94 -14.64
CA GLU A 140 -11.20 -26.38 -13.55
C GLU A 140 -10.84 -24.93 -13.90
N ILE A 141 -11.11 -24.01 -12.98
CA ILE A 141 -10.91 -22.57 -13.19
C ILE A 141 -9.53 -22.21 -12.66
N GLY A 142 -8.59 -21.99 -13.57
CA GLY A 142 -7.23 -21.54 -13.23
C GLY A 142 -7.08 -20.03 -13.13
N THR A 143 -5.90 -19.61 -12.70
CA THR A 143 -5.55 -18.18 -12.65
C THR A 143 -5.59 -17.55 -14.03
N ASN A 144 -6.41 -16.52 -14.21
CA ASN A 144 -6.50 -15.73 -15.44
C ASN A 144 -5.73 -14.41 -15.28
N ILE A 145 -4.54 -14.33 -15.89
CA ILE A 145 -3.71 -13.12 -15.93
C ILE A 145 -4.21 -12.20 -17.04
N ARG A 146 -4.65 -11.00 -16.69
CA ARG A 146 -5.12 -9.99 -17.64
C ARG A 146 -3.95 -9.26 -18.30
N ARG A 147 -2.96 -8.87 -17.51
CA ARG A 147 -1.74 -8.16 -17.94
C ARG A 147 -0.69 -8.06 -16.82
N GLN A 148 0.54 -7.77 -17.19
CA GLN A 148 1.56 -7.33 -16.23
C GLN A 148 1.59 -5.80 -16.19
N VAL A 149 1.41 -5.21 -15.02
CA VAL A 149 1.30 -3.75 -14.80
C VAL A 149 2.65 -3.13 -14.46
N ILE A 150 3.42 -3.82 -13.63
CA ILE A 150 4.76 -3.43 -13.19
C ILE A 150 5.72 -4.60 -13.30
N SER A 151 7.02 -4.34 -13.29
CA SER A 151 8.02 -5.40 -13.27
C SER A 151 8.05 -6.14 -11.93
N GLU A 152 8.53 -7.38 -11.95
CA GLU A 152 8.74 -8.19 -10.74
C GLU A 152 9.65 -7.45 -9.74
N SER A 153 10.75 -6.87 -10.21
CA SER A 153 11.66 -6.09 -9.36
C SER A 153 10.98 -4.86 -8.71
N THR A 154 10.01 -4.25 -9.37
CA THR A 154 9.21 -3.17 -8.76
C THR A 154 8.27 -3.72 -7.69
N SER A 155 7.66 -4.88 -7.96
CA SER A 155 6.81 -5.59 -7.00
C SER A 155 7.59 -5.97 -5.74
N ASP A 156 8.83 -6.49 -5.89
CA ASP A 156 9.72 -6.79 -4.75
C ASP A 156 9.97 -5.59 -3.86
N VAL A 157 10.24 -4.44 -4.48
CA VAL A 157 10.44 -3.19 -3.75
C VAL A 157 9.17 -2.76 -2.99
N ILE A 158 7.99 -2.91 -3.60
CA ILE A 158 6.72 -2.59 -2.96
C ILE A 158 6.50 -3.51 -1.76
N ARG A 159 6.74 -4.82 -1.88
CA ARG A 159 6.63 -5.78 -0.78
C ARG A 159 7.51 -5.38 0.40
N GLN A 160 8.78 -5.05 0.15
CA GLN A 160 9.70 -4.58 1.19
C GLN A 160 9.21 -3.31 1.88
N MET A 161 8.69 -2.34 1.12
CA MET A 161 8.13 -1.11 1.69
C MET A 161 6.87 -1.37 2.51
N MET A 162 6.01 -2.30 2.09
CA MET A 162 4.81 -2.68 2.85
C MET A 162 5.18 -3.44 4.13
N GLU A 163 6.19 -4.31 4.08
CA GLU A 163 6.72 -4.98 5.28
C GLU A 163 7.32 -3.96 6.27
N TYR A 164 8.05 -2.96 5.77
CA TYR A 164 8.58 -1.88 6.59
C TYR A 164 7.50 -1.03 7.27
N GLU A 165 6.33 -0.90 6.66
CA GLU A 165 5.18 -0.18 7.25
C GLU A 165 4.58 -0.92 8.44
N VAL A 166 4.52 -2.27 8.42
CA VAL A 166 4.02 -3.10 9.52
C VAL A 166 5.09 -3.42 10.53
N GLY A 167 6.27 -3.83 10.04
CA GLY A 167 7.40 -4.26 10.86
C GLY A 167 7.95 -3.17 11.78
N ASN A 168 8.66 -3.59 12.83
CA ASN A 168 9.41 -2.73 13.75
C ASN A 168 8.58 -1.75 14.61
N GLY A 169 7.28 -1.90 14.72
CA GLY A 169 6.47 -1.25 15.75
C GLY A 169 6.36 0.27 15.68
N THR A 170 6.81 0.93 14.59
CA THR A 170 6.84 2.39 14.46
C THR A 170 6.04 2.95 13.30
N GLY A 171 5.56 2.10 12.38
CA GLY A 171 4.75 2.48 11.23
C GLY A 171 3.24 2.54 11.53
N GLY A 172 2.47 3.03 10.56
CA GLY A 172 1.00 3.07 10.65
C GLY A 172 0.36 1.68 10.68
N GLY A 173 1.03 0.66 10.15
CA GLY A 173 0.56 -0.72 10.05
C GLY A 173 0.90 -1.63 11.22
N LYS A 174 1.65 -1.16 12.21
CA LYS A 174 2.14 -1.98 13.34
C LYS A 174 1.06 -2.78 14.07
N ASN A 175 -0.17 -2.30 14.07
CA ASN A 175 -1.30 -2.96 14.74
C ASN A 175 -1.82 -4.19 13.97
N ALA A 176 -1.34 -4.43 12.74
CA ALA A 176 -1.59 -5.65 11.98
C ALA A 176 -0.49 -6.70 12.18
N TYR A 177 0.53 -6.41 12.98
CA TYR A 177 1.62 -7.35 13.22
C TYR A 177 1.15 -8.57 14.01
N VAL A 178 1.54 -9.74 13.54
CA VAL A 178 1.34 -11.04 14.20
C VAL A 178 2.72 -11.68 14.40
N SER A 179 3.04 -12.04 15.64
CA SER A 179 4.35 -12.62 15.97
C SER A 179 4.60 -13.91 15.18
N GLY A 180 5.82 -14.07 14.69
CA GLY A 180 6.24 -15.20 13.87
C GLY A 180 5.87 -15.11 12.39
N TYR A 181 5.23 -14.04 11.93
CA TYR A 181 4.89 -13.85 10.51
C TYR A 181 5.47 -12.56 9.94
N ARG A 182 5.93 -12.64 8.70
CA ARG A 182 6.33 -11.49 7.90
C ARG A 182 5.09 -10.90 7.23
N ILE A 183 4.61 -9.78 7.73
CA ILE A 183 3.40 -9.14 7.23
C ILE A 183 3.76 -7.81 6.58
N GLY A 184 3.40 -7.65 5.31
CA GLY A 184 3.38 -6.36 4.64
C GLY A 184 2.01 -5.72 4.73
N GLY A 185 1.92 -4.39 4.80
CA GLY A 185 0.60 -3.77 4.82
C GLY A 185 0.59 -2.29 4.46
N LYS A 186 -0.64 -1.77 4.27
CA LYS A 186 -0.88 -0.34 4.07
C LYS A 186 -2.25 0.07 4.58
N SER A 187 -2.25 1.10 5.41
CA SER A 187 -3.45 1.77 5.91
C SER A 187 -3.99 2.81 4.92
N GLY A 188 -5.31 2.96 4.85
CA GLY A 188 -5.97 3.99 4.05
C GLY A 188 -7.16 4.60 4.78
N THR A 189 -7.17 5.91 4.97
CA THR A 189 -8.31 6.65 5.52
C THR A 189 -8.78 7.67 4.48
N SER A 190 -10.02 7.52 4.01
CA SER A 190 -10.60 8.36 2.96
C SER A 190 -11.85 9.07 3.47
N GLU A 191 -12.04 10.32 3.07
CA GLU A 191 -13.24 11.10 3.39
C GLU A 191 -14.31 10.91 2.31
N GLN A 192 -15.57 10.75 2.73
CA GLN A 192 -16.73 10.62 1.85
C GLN A 192 -17.33 12.01 1.58
N LEU A 193 -16.68 12.77 0.71
CA LEU A 193 -17.07 14.18 0.46
C LEU A 193 -18.47 14.37 -0.11
N ASN A 194 -19.05 13.36 -0.78
CA ASN A 194 -20.36 13.41 -1.41
C ASN A 194 -21.50 12.88 -0.51
N MET A 195 -21.19 12.49 0.72
CA MET A 195 -22.17 11.97 1.67
C MET A 195 -22.56 13.05 2.68
N HIS A 196 -23.72 12.85 3.36
CA HIS A 196 -24.08 13.71 4.47
C HIS A 196 -23.01 13.69 5.56
N ARG A 197 -22.71 14.86 6.10
CA ARG A 197 -21.79 14.97 7.24
C ARG A 197 -22.35 14.25 8.45
N ARG A 198 -21.49 13.83 9.36
CA ARG A 198 -21.86 13.35 10.68
C ARG A 198 -22.49 14.44 11.52
N ALA A 199 -23.14 14.09 12.63
CA ALA A 199 -23.80 15.05 13.54
C ALA A 199 -22.81 16.07 14.16
N ASP A 200 -21.53 15.72 14.28
CA ASP A 200 -20.45 16.59 14.74
C ASP A 200 -19.91 17.54 13.64
N GLY A 201 -20.43 17.44 12.42
CA GLY A 201 -20.04 18.25 11.28
C GLY A 201 -18.86 17.68 10.46
N ASP A 202 -18.25 16.59 10.89
CA ASP A 202 -17.15 15.93 10.19
C ASP A 202 -17.66 15.12 8.98
N TYR A 203 -16.76 14.86 8.02
CA TYR A 203 -17.07 13.95 6.92
C TYR A 203 -17.09 12.50 7.41
N LYS A 204 -18.02 11.73 6.85
CA LYS A 204 -17.96 10.27 6.95
C LYS A 204 -16.64 9.77 6.36
N LYS A 205 -16.08 8.72 6.93
CA LYS A 205 -14.78 8.19 6.51
C LYS A 205 -14.87 6.71 6.19
N VAL A 206 -14.03 6.27 5.28
CA VAL A 206 -13.75 4.87 5.04
C VAL A 206 -12.36 4.58 5.64
N ALA A 207 -12.30 3.66 6.59
CA ALA A 207 -11.06 3.17 7.16
C ALA A 207 -10.73 1.81 6.55
N SER A 208 -9.57 1.65 5.92
CA SER A 208 -9.18 0.40 5.29
C SER A 208 -7.74 0.01 5.61
N PHE A 209 -7.47 -1.29 5.52
CA PHE A 209 -6.13 -1.85 5.65
C PHE A 209 -5.98 -3.02 4.68
N ALA A 210 -4.91 -3.00 3.89
CA ALA A 210 -4.47 -4.12 3.08
C ALA A 210 -3.27 -4.77 3.76
N ALA A 211 -3.33 -6.08 4.01
CA ALA A 211 -2.24 -6.87 4.56
C ALA A 211 -1.91 -8.02 3.63
N VAL A 212 -0.63 -8.31 3.44
CA VAL A 212 -0.13 -9.43 2.63
C VAL A 212 0.77 -10.33 3.47
N LEU A 213 0.70 -11.64 3.25
CA LEU A 213 1.42 -12.65 4.00
C LEU A 213 1.79 -13.86 3.11
N PRO A 214 3.02 -14.38 3.19
CA PRO A 214 4.24 -13.73 3.69
C PRO A 214 4.57 -12.45 2.91
N ALA A 215 5.27 -11.49 3.52
CA ALA A 215 5.55 -10.21 2.83
C ALA A 215 6.53 -10.36 1.67
N ASP A 216 7.43 -11.34 1.71
CA ASP A 216 8.44 -11.61 0.70
C ASP A 216 7.94 -12.51 -0.45
N ASP A 217 6.99 -13.40 -0.17
CA ASP A 217 6.34 -14.28 -1.16
C ASP A 217 4.84 -14.41 -0.85
N PRO A 218 4.01 -13.42 -1.21
CA PRO A 218 2.63 -13.34 -0.77
C PRO A 218 1.77 -14.50 -1.29
N GLU A 219 1.20 -15.27 -0.36
CA GLU A 219 0.20 -16.30 -0.61
C GLU A 219 -1.23 -15.80 -0.38
N ILE A 220 -1.40 -14.89 0.60
CA ILE A 220 -2.70 -14.30 0.89
C ILE A 220 -2.65 -12.78 0.97
N LEU A 221 -3.77 -12.17 0.63
CA LEU A 221 -4.05 -10.75 0.84
C LEU A 221 -5.34 -10.63 1.64
N VAL A 222 -5.28 -9.91 2.75
CA VAL A 222 -6.44 -9.56 3.59
C VAL A 222 -6.72 -8.08 3.42
N TYR A 223 -7.89 -7.73 2.89
CA TYR A 223 -8.34 -6.36 2.77
C TYR A 223 -9.53 -6.10 3.68
N VAL A 224 -9.33 -5.27 4.69
CA VAL A 224 -10.38 -4.85 5.64
C VAL A 224 -10.82 -3.45 5.28
N MET A 225 -12.12 -3.24 5.15
CA MET A 225 -12.74 -1.94 4.94
C MET A 225 -13.90 -1.73 5.91
N LEU A 226 -13.89 -0.59 6.59
CA LEU A 226 -14.94 -0.15 7.50
C LEU A 226 -15.54 1.13 6.95
N ASP A 227 -16.81 1.07 6.56
CA ASP A 227 -17.56 2.22 6.05
C ASP A 227 -18.19 3.00 7.21
N ASP A 228 -17.81 4.24 7.36
CA ASP A 228 -18.24 5.17 8.40
C ASP A 228 -18.22 4.56 9.82
N PRO A 229 -17.06 4.05 10.27
CA PRO A 229 -16.98 3.39 11.58
C PRO A 229 -17.38 4.35 12.69
N ASN A 230 -18.35 3.95 13.49
CA ASN A 230 -18.80 4.73 14.63
C ASN A 230 -17.86 4.52 15.83
N ASN A 231 -16.78 5.27 15.87
CA ASN A 231 -15.83 5.23 16.97
C ASN A 231 -15.55 6.64 17.50
N ALA A 232 -16.02 6.94 18.70
CA ALA A 232 -15.86 8.24 19.35
C ALA A 232 -14.38 8.61 19.66
N ARG A 233 -13.43 7.67 19.54
CA ARG A 233 -12.03 7.89 19.90
C ARG A 233 -11.13 8.19 18.71
N THR A 234 -11.42 7.64 17.54
CA THR A 234 -10.58 7.77 16.35
C THR A 234 -11.27 7.27 15.08
N ASP A 235 -10.89 7.85 13.95
CA ASP A 235 -11.25 7.39 12.61
C ASP A 235 -10.04 6.81 11.85
N TYR A 236 -8.89 6.69 12.50
CA TYR A 236 -7.68 6.23 11.84
C TYR A 236 -7.70 4.72 11.55
N SER A 237 -7.56 4.36 10.31
CA SER A 237 -7.55 2.96 9.81
C SER A 237 -6.49 2.08 10.47
N SER A 238 -5.33 2.65 10.82
CA SER A 238 -4.27 1.95 11.55
C SER A 238 -4.70 1.48 12.96
N ILE A 239 -5.73 2.10 13.53
CA ILE A 239 -6.28 1.74 14.85
C ILE A 239 -7.53 0.87 14.70
N LEU A 240 -8.31 1.04 13.62
CA LEU A 240 -9.58 0.35 13.43
C LEU A 240 -9.46 -0.89 12.54
N ALA A 241 -8.87 -0.75 11.35
CA ALA A 241 -8.82 -1.81 10.34
C ALA A 241 -7.57 -2.71 10.47
N ALA A 242 -6.42 -2.14 10.84
CA ALA A 242 -5.18 -2.91 10.93
C ALA A 242 -5.24 -4.05 11.97
N PRO A 243 -5.77 -3.85 13.21
CA PRO A 243 -5.89 -4.96 14.17
C PRO A 243 -6.83 -6.07 13.67
N VAL A 244 -7.88 -5.71 12.94
CA VAL A 244 -8.80 -6.70 12.36
C VAL A 244 -8.09 -7.55 11.32
N ALA A 245 -7.28 -6.93 10.45
CA ALA A 245 -6.46 -7.66 9.48
C ALA A 245 -5.46 -8.60 10.18
N GLY A 246 -4.79 -8.14 11.24
CA GLY A 246 -3.90 -8.97 12.05
C GLY A 246 -4.61 -10.16 12.68
N ASN A 247 -5.79 -9.95 13.26
CA ASN A 247 -6.59 -11.03 13.83
C ASN A 247 -7.02 -12.07 12.79
N ILE A 248 -7.45 -11.63 11.60
CA ILE A 248 -7.78 -12.54 10.48
C ILE A 248 -6.53 -13.35 10.09
N ILE A 249 -5.38 -12.71 9.96
CA ILE A 249 -4.12 -13.39 9.62
C ILE A 249 -3.77 -14.43 10.69
N SER A 250 -3.90 -14.09 11.97
CA SER A 250 -3.56 -15.01 13.06
C SER A 250 -4.37 -16.30 13.08
N GLU A 251 -5.59 -16.26 12.54
CA GLU A 251 -6.48 -17.43 12.41
C GLU A 251 -6.27 -18.17 11.08
N VAL A 252 -6.12 -17.41 9.98
CA VAL A 252 -6.11 -17.97 8.61
C VAL A 252 -4.74 -18.54 8.26
N ALA A 253 -3.63 -17.93 8.69
CA ALA A 253 -2.30 -18.38 8.33
C ALA A 253 -1.99 -19.82 8.83
N PRO A 254 -2.27 -20.19 10.10
CA PRO A 254 -2.11 -21.58 10.53
C PRO A 254 -3.06 -22.55 9.81
N TYR A 255 -4.29 -22.12 9.52
CA TYR A 255 -5.26 -22.96 8.79
C TYR A 255 -4.78 -23.28 7.37
N LEU A 256 -4.15 -22.33 6.68
CA LEU A 256 -3.58 -22.52 5.34
C LEU A 256 -2.20 -23.19 5.36
N GLY A 257 -1.63 -23.42 6.54
CA GLY A 257 -0.30 -24.02 6.69
C GLY A 257 0.84 -23.08 6.31
N ILE A 258 0.60 -21.76 6.31
CA ILE A 258 1.66 -20.78 6.05
C ILE A 258 2.66 -20.84 7.20
N ALA A 259 3.93 -21.12 6.85
CA ALA A 259 4.98 -21.29 7.82
C ALA A 259 5.27 -19.98 8.57
N THR A 260 5.53 -20.11 9.87
CA THR A 260 6.10 -19.01 10.64
C THR A 260 7.59 -18.86 10.30
N ASP A 261 8.12 -17.65 10.37
CA ASP A 261 9.56 -17.37 10.17
C ASP A 261 10.48 -18.03 11.21
N GLY A 262 9.90 -18.70 12.23
CA GLY A 262 10.64 -19.37 13.29
C GLY A 262 11.41 -18.42 14.21
N GLU A 263 11.40 -17.13 13.96
CA GLU A 263 12.12 -16.11 14.70
C GLU A 263 11.15 -15.11 15.31
N ASP A 264 11.17 -15.03 16.64
CA ASP A 264 10.59 -13.88 17.35
C ASP A 264 11.44 -12.65 17.03
N ARG A 265 11.00 -11.82 16.08
CA ARG A 265 11.69 -10.62 15.62
C ARG A 265 11.93 -9.57 16.69
N SER A 266 11.40 -9.75 17.90
CA SER A 266 11.74 -8.91 19.05
C SER A 266 13.23 -9.04 19.46
N GLN A 267 13.94 -10.06 18.93
CA GLN A 267 15.35 -10.36 19.24
C GLN A 267 16.26 -10.53 18.00
N THR A 268 15.81 -10.17 16.78
CA THR A 268 16.59 -10.44 15.58
C THR A 268 17.87 -9.61 15.49
N THR A 269 19.00 -10.32 15.35
CA THR A 269 20.22 -9.76 14.76
C THR A 269 19.96 -9.43 13.30
N VAL A 270 19.93 -8.16 12.98
CA VAL A 270 19.70 -7.69 11.62
C VAL A 270 21.01 -7.79 10.85
N THR A 271 21.00 -8.49 9.71
CA THR A 271 22.15 -8.53 8.81
C THR A 271 22.27 -7.17 8.12
N VAL A 272 23.39 -6.48 8.32
CA VAL A 272 23.68 -5.24 7.62
C VAL A 272 23.86 -5.54 6.13
N PRO A 273 23.08 -4.93 5.21
CA PRO A 273 23.22 -5.17 3.79
C PRO A 273 24.58 -4.67 3.30
N ASN A 274 25.09 -5.27 2.21
CA ASN A 274 26.29 -4.77 1.56
C ASN A 274 25.99 -3.43 0.87
N LEU A 275 26.47 -2.33 1.43
CA LEU A 275 26.24 -0.97 0.96
C LEU A 275 27.40 -0.40 0.15
N ILE A 276 28.45 -1.20 -0.15
CA ILE A 276 29.60 -0.76 -0.94
C ILE A 276 29.12 -0.31 -2.32
N SER A 277 29.54 0.88 -2.73
CA SER A 277 29.15 1.53 -3.99
C SER A 277 27.63 1.81 -4.14
N THR A 278 26.89 1.79 -3.07
CA THR A 278 25.46 2.16 -3.05
C THR A 278 25.34 3.65 -2.78
N GLU A 279 24.54 4.38 -3.57
CA GLU A 279 24.23 5.77 -3.28
C GLU A 279 23.58 5.92 -1.90
N TRP A 280 23.90 7.02 -1.19
CA TRP A 280 23.45 7.22 0.19
C TRP A 280 21.91 7.13 0.35
N SER A 281 21.15 7.69 -0.57
CA SER A 281 19.69 7.61 -0.56
C SER A 281 19.16 6.16 -0.63
N ASN A 282 19.80 5.31 -1.41
CA ASN A 282 19.49 3.87 -1.52
C ASN A 282 19.95 3.10 -0.27
N ALA A 283 21.15 3.43 0.23
CA ALA A 283 21.66 2.85 1.46
C ALA A 283 20.73 3.14 2.65
N GLN A 284 20.24 4.37 2.76
CA GLN A 284 19.26 4.75 3.79
C GLN A 284 17.98 3.90 3.71
N VAL A 285 17.44 3.70 2.50
CA VAL A 285 16.25 2.85 2.32
C VAL A 285 16.52 1.42 2.79
N GLN A 286 17.64 0.83 2.38
CA GLN A 286 17.99 -0.54 2.78
C GLN A 286 18.18 -0.67 4.29
N LEU A 287 18.85 0.29 4.92
CA LEU A 287 19.05 0.31 6.37
C LEU A 287 17.72 0.51 7.14
N ASN A 288 16.86 1.42 6.66
CA ASN A 288 15.54 1.64 7.25
C ASN A 288 14.64 0.41 7.16
N ILE A 289 14.63 -0.29 6.01
CA ILE A 289 13.88 -1.54 5.84
C ILE A 289 14.33 -2.59 6.86
N GLN A 290 15.63 -2.62 7.18
CA GLN A 290 16.18 -3.50 8.20
C GLN A 290 16.03 -2.97 9.64
N GLY A 291 15.38 -1.82 9.84
CA GLY A 291 15.20 -1.20 11.15
C GLY A 291 16.48 -0.65 11.79
N LEU A 292 17.52 -0.45 10.99
CA LEU A 292 18.83 0.03 11.46
C LEU A 292 18.86 1.56 11.51
N LYS A 293 19.27 2.10 12.66
CA LYS A 293 19.60 3.53 12.77
C LYS A 293 20.91 3.78 12.03
N HIS A 294 20.98 4.87 11.28
CA HIS A 294 22.13 5.19 10.45
C HIS A 294 22.43 6.68 10.46
N GLN A 295 23.70 7.00 10.22
CA GLN A 295 24.20 8.37 10.06
C GLN A 295 25.31 8.35 9.01
N LEU A 296 25.27 9.30 8.05
CA LEU A 296 26.36 9.49 7.11
C LEU A 296 27.55 10.13 7.82
N GLN A 297 28.71 9.48 7.72
CA GLN A 297 29.98 10.05 8.13
C GLN A 297 30.90 10.12 6.91
N GLU A 298 31.22 11.33 6.48
CA GLU A 298 32.21 11.54 5.42
C GLU A 298 33.61 11.33 5.98
N SER A 299 34.35 10.37 5.40
CA SER A 299 35.77 10.22 5.66
C SER A 299 36.58 10.94 4.58
N GLN A 300 37.43 11.86 4.94
CA GLN A 300 38.43 12.38 4.01
C GLN A 300 39.45 11.27 3.75
N SER A 301 39.43 10.69 2.55
CA SER A 301 40.54 9.86 2.10
C SER A 301 41.76 10.79 1.89
N SER A 302 42.75 10.68 2.73
CA SER A 302 44.06 11.24 2.43
C SER A 302 44.60 10.53 1.20
N GLN A 303 44.47 11.12 0.02
CA GLN A 303 45.33 10.76 -1.11
C GLN A 303 46.74 11.16 -0.75
N SER A 304 47.53 10.21 -0.28
CA SER A 304 48.98 10.34 -0.32
C SER A 304 49.39 10.22 -1.79
N ALA A 305 49.67 11.34 -2.42
CA ALA A 305 50.40 11.39 -3.66
C ALA A 305 51.82 10.82 -3.37
N ALA A 306 52.19 9.75 -4.05
CA ALA A 306 53.53 9.32 -4.26
C ALA A 306 53.86 9.48 -5.74
#